data_d61ace25f66b5cb0c3ee1d8512d39dea
#
_entry.id   d61ace25f66b5cb0c3ee1d8512d39dea
#
_cell.length_a   1.000
_cell.length_b   1.000
_cell.length_c   1.000
_cell.angle_alpha   90.00
_cell.angle_beta   90.00
_cell.angle_gamma   90.00
#
_symmetry.space_group_name_H-M   'P 1'
#
loop_
_entity.id
_entity.type
_entity.pdbx_description
1 polymer ?
#
loop_
_entity_poly.entity_id
_entity_poly.type
_entity_poly.pdbx_seq_one_letter_code
_entity_poly.pdbx_strand_id
1 'polypeptide(L)'
;FGPLGNGQVPSVVHFAQINEMDGFFITGRDADPDFSWKKLEGTEVVTFSGGQPLAMFKYACHKAGVDYEGIKLIHPGGAADIDKAFRDGVGQYVQQQGPFPQQLEADGIGHVVAQSGPLIGPCGFSSLAATRDWLGSEMAKAFLRAYAKTRMYMNEAPAAEIARSQQPYFPDIDEAVLTKCIAAYKDLGTWTPHVEITKQAYEVILDVFEHFGTLKERYRWDQICMSPPTY
;
A
#
# COMPACT_ATOMS: atom_id res chain seq x y z
N PHE A 1 11.58 11.21 7.06
CA PHE A 1 11.48 12.39 7.97
C PHE A 1 12.61 12.47 9.01
N GLY A 2 13.23 11.33 9.41
CA GLY A 2 14.26 11.30 10.45
C GLY A 2 15.39 12.34 10.32
N PRO A 3 16.06 12.46 9.17
CA PRO A 3 17.11 13.48 8.99
C PRO A 3 16.61 14.91 9.21
N LEU A 4 15.43 15.25 8.69
CA LEU A 4 14.83 16.59 8.87
C LEU A 4 14.53 16.89 10.33
N GLY A 5 14.01 15.93 11.08
CA GLY A 5 13.77 16.06 12.51
C GLY A 5 15.04 16.32 13.34
N ASN A 6 16.22 16.04 12.76
CA ASN A 6 17.53 16.34 13.31
C ASN A 6 18.18 17.57 12.67
N GLY A 7 17.44 18.38 11.91
CA GLY A 7 17.95 19.56 11.22
C GLY A 7 18.89 19.27 10.04
N GLN A 8 18.87 18.03 9.52
CA GLN A 8 19.72 17.61 8.41
C GLN A 8 18.95 17.60 7.09
N VAL A 9 19.62 17.89 5.99
CA VAL A 9 19.04 17.70 4.65
C VAL A 9 19.09 16.23 4.30
N PRO A 10 17.98 15.61 3.88
CA PRO A 10 17.99 14.22 3.46
C PRO A 10 18.93 13.99 2.28
N SER A 11 19.75 12.94 2.35
CA SER A 11 20.67 12.55 1.28
C SER A 11 19.93 12.01 0.04
N VAL A 12 18.74 11.48 0.25
CA VAL A 12 17.84 11.00 -0.81
C VAL A 12 16.53 11.77 -0.80
N VAL A 13 15.87 11.83 -1.95
CA VAL A 13 14.54 12.39 -2.12
C VAL A 13 13.65 11.41 -2.86
N HIS A 14 12.36 11.46 -2.58
CA HIS A 14 11.36 10.70 -3.30
C HIS A 14 11.03 11.43 -4.61
N PHE A 15 11.00 10.72 -5.74
CA PHE A 15 10.89 11.37 -7.05
C PHE A 15 9.83 10.78 -7.99
N ALA A 16 9.39 9.56 -7.73
CA ALA A 16 8.37 8.92 -8.54
C ALA A 16 7.46 8.05 -7.69
N GLN A 17 6.16 8.09 -7.98
CA GLN A 17 5.13 7.32 -7.30
C GLN A 17 5.14 5.88 -7.82
N ILE A 18 5.11 4.89 -6.92
CA ILE A 18 4.83 3.49 -7.24
C ILE A 18 3.32 3.26 -7.11
N ASN A 19 2.78 3.48 -5.94
CA ASN A 19 1.36 3.34 -5.64
C ASN A 19 0.81 4.65 -5.09
N GLU A 20 -0.31 5.12 -5.61
CA GLU A 20 -1.00 6.33 -5.12
C GLU A 20 -2.26 6.00 -4.31
N MET A 21 -2.59 4.72 -4.16
CA MET A 21 -3.63 4.23 -3.26
C MET A 21 -3.05 3.22 -2.29
N ASP A 22 -3.61 3.18 -1.08
CA ASP A 22 -3.34 2.10 -0.14
C ASP A 22 -3.80 0.78 -0.72
N GLY A 23 -2.92 -0.21 -0.76
CA GLY A 23 -3.16 -1.53 -1.31
C GLY A 23 -3.46 -2.60 -0.26
N PHE A 24 -3.85 -2.22 0.97
CA PHE A 24 -4.25 -3.18 1.99
C PHE A 24 -5.72 -3.57 1.87
N PHE A 25 -5.96 -4.84 2.12
CA PHE A 25 -7.29 -5.46 2.15
C PHE A 25 -7.60 -5.94 3.56
N ILE A 26 -8.88 -5.96 3.89
CA ILE A 26 -9.42 -6.67 5.06
C ILE A 26 -10.05 -7.96 4.54
N THR A 27 -9.57 -9.08 5.05
CA THR A 27 -10.12 -10.41 4.76
C THR A 27 -10.80 -10.94 6.02
N GLY A 28 -12.05 -11.33 5.93
CA GLY A 28 -12.83 -11.99 6.98
C GLY A 28 -12.88 -13.50 6.79
N ARG A 29 -13.27 -14.24 7.83
CA ARG A 29 -13.49 -15.70 7.75
C ARG A 29 -14.63 -16.02 6.80
N ASP A 30 -15.71 -15.28 6.88
CA ASP A 30 -16.92 -15.47 6.10
C ASP A 30 -17.09 -14.34 5.09
N ALA A 31 -17.80 -14.61 4.00
CA ALA A 31 -18.23 -13.60 3.06
C ALA A 31 -19.24 -12.64 3.72
N ASP A 32 -19.01 -11.37 3.60
CA ASP A 32 -19.90 -10.34 4.17
C ASP A 32 -20.14 -9.22 3.15
N PRO A 33 -21.15 -9.36 2.29
CA PRO A 33 -21.49 -8.33 1.29
C PRO A 33 -21.96 -7.00 1.91
N ASP A 34 -22.42 -7.05 3.15
CA ASP A 34 -22.87 -5.87 3.92
C ASP A 34 -21.79 -5.43 4.94
N PHE A 35 -20.52 -5.73 4.67
CA PHE A 35 -19.45 -5.35 5.57
C PHE A 35 -19.41 -3.84 5.79
N SER A 36 -19.26 -3.46 7.05
CA SER A 36 -18.91 -2.11 7.45
C SER A 36 -17.70 -2.15 8.37
N TRP A 37 -16.83 -1.16 8.29
CA TRP A 37 -15.64 -1.08 9.11
C TRP A 37 -15.91 -1.14 10.61
N LYS A 38 -17.08 -0.69 11.06
CA LYS A 38 -17.51 -0.79 12.46
C LYS A 38 -17.64 -2.23 12.98
N LYS A 39 -17.78 -3.20 12.08
CA LYS A 39 -17.79 -4.63 12.47
C LYS A 39 -16.43 -5.12 13.00
N LEU A 40 -15.36 -4.34 12.84
CA LEU A 40 -14.06 -4.64 13.44
C LEU A 40 -14.03 -4.37 14.95
N GLU A 41 -14.91 -3.49 15.47
CA GLU A 41 -14.98 -3.18 16.89
C GLU A 41 -15.31 -4.44 17.72
N GLY A 42 -14.52 -4.68 18.77
CA GLY A 42 -14.66 -5.86 19.64
C GLY A 42 -14.12 -7.17 19.07
N THR A 43 -13.61 -7.17 17.82
CA THR A 43 -13.07 -8.36 17.16
C THR A 43 -11.56 -8.45 17.24
N GLU A 44 -11.02 -9.60 16.85
CA GLU A 44 -9.58 -9.84 16.70
C GLU A 44 -9.15 -9.62 15.26
N VAL A 45 -8.19 -8.72 15.04
CA VAL A 45 -7.63 -8.43 13.72
C VAL A 45 -6.14 -8.74 13.71
N VAL A 46 -5.71 -9.64 12.83
CA VAL A 46 -4.31 -9.96 12.63
C VAL A 46 -3.71 -8.91 11.69
N THR A 47 -2.64 -8.25 12.11
CA THR A 47 -2.03 -7.14 11.38
C THR A 47 -0.57 -6.93 11.78
N PHE A 48 0.10 -6.00 11.14
CA PHE A 48 1.47 -5.58 11.44
C PHE A 48 1.57 -4.86 12.79
N SER A 49 2.72 -4.99 13.46
CA SER A 49 2.98 -4.36 14.76
C SER A 49 3.34 -2.87 14.69
N GLY A 50 3.51 -2.31 13.49
CA GLY A 50 3.93 -0.92 13.33
C GLY A 50 4.21 -0.54 11.88
N GLY A 51 4.90 0.58 11.71
CA GLY A 51 5.25 1.12 10.41
C GLY A 51 4.06 1.63 9.61
N GLN A 52 4.27 1.79 8.31
CA GLN A 52 3.22 2.27 7.42
C GLN A 52 1.98 1.37 7.39
N PRO A 53 2.07 0.03 7.38
CA PRO A 53 0.87 -0.82 7.36
C PRO A 53 -0.10 -0.55 8.50
N LEU A 54 0.42 -0.43 9.73
CA LEU A 54 -0.41 -0.15 10.90
C LEU A 54 -0.93 1.29 10.90
N ALA A 55 -0.11 2.26 10.45
CA ALA A 55 -0.52 3.65 10.32
C ALA A 55 -1.70 3.81 9.34
N MET A 56 -1.63 3.14 8.19
CA MET A 56 -2.71 3.12 7.19
C MET A 56 -3.98 2.49 7.77
N PHE A 57 -3.87 1.36 8.46
CA PHE A 57 -5.02 0.70 9.10
C PHE A 57 -5.69 1.59 10.14
N LYS A 58 -4.90 2.18 11.03
CA LYS A 58 -5.40 3.09 12.06
C LYS A 58 -6.09 4.31 11.45
N TYR A 59 -5.51 4.88 10.40
CA TYR A 59 -6.10 6.02 9.69
C TYR A 59 -7.38 5.65 8.94
N ALA A 60 -7.43 4.46 8.31
CA ALA A 60 -8.66 3.96 7.69
C ALA A 60 -9.78 3.76 8.72
N CYS A 61 -9.48 3.19 9.90
CA CYS A 61 -10.42 3.10 11.02
C CYS A 61 -10.94 4.47 11.44
N HIS A 62 -10.05 5.47 11.60
CA HIS A 62 -10.43 6.84 11.90
C HIS A 62 -11.38 7.44 10.85
N LYS A 63 -11.05 7.29 9.57
CA LYS A 63 -11.89 7.77 8.45
C LYS A 63 -13.26 7.10 8.42
N ALA A 64 -13.35 5.85 8.83
CA ALA A 64 -14.60 5.08 8.92
C ALA A 64 -15.38 5.32 10.24
N GLY A 65 -14.84 6.10 11.16
CA GLY A 65 -15.47 6.36 12.47
C GLY A 65 -15.47 5.14 13.39
N VAL A 66 -14.48 4.25 13.25
CA VAL A 66 -14.31 3.05 14.08
C VAL A 66 -13.58 3.41 15.37
N ASP A 67 -14.04 2.86 16.48
CA ASP A 67 -13.28 2.87 17.74
C ASP A 67 -12.11 1.89 17.63
N TYR A 68 -10.96 2.41 17.21
CA TYR A 68 -9.75 1.62 17.01
C TYR A 68 -9.27 0.93 18.31
N GLU A 69 -9.44 1.56 19.46
CA GLU A 69 -9.03 0.99 20.76
C GLU A 69 -9.92 -0.20 21.16
N GLY A 70 -11.10 -0.31 20.59
CA GLY A 70 -11.99 -1.45 20.74
C GLY A 70 -11.58 -2.68 19.92
N ILE A 71 -10.60 -2.57 19.03
CA ILE A 71 -10.12 -3.68 18.21
C ILE A 71 -8.99 -4.42 18.94
N LYS A 72 -9.07 -5.74 19.01
CA LYS A 72 -7.98 -6.57 19.54
C LYS A 72 -6.97 -6.89 18.43
N LEU A 73 -5.86 -6.16 18.39
CA LEU A 73 -4.82 -6.38 17.40
C LEU A 73 -3.91 -7.53 17.79
N ILE A 74 -3.64 -8.40 16.82
CA ILE A 74 -2.70 -9.52 16.96
C ILE A 74 -1.55 -9.30 15.97
N HIS A 75 -0.34 -9.31 16.49
CA HIS A 75 0.89 -8.98 15.77
C HIS A 75 1.86 -10.18 15.75
N PRO A 76 1.67 -11.16 14.86
CA PRO A 76 2.50 -12.37 14.86
C PRO A 76 3.91 -12.16 14.28
N GLY A 77 4.12 -11.09 13.51
CA GLY A 77 5.40 -10.81 12.85
C GLY A 77 5.26 -10.17 11.48
N GLY A 78 6.01 -10.65 10.50
CA GLY A 78 5.99 -10.18 9.11
C GLY A 78 4.79 -10.71 8.31
N ALA A 79 4.74 -10.37 7.01
CA ALA A 79 3.61 -10.71 6.16
C ALA A 79 3.32 -12.23 6.10
N ALA A 80 4.36 -13.07 6.07
CA ALA A 80 4.20 -14.53 6.08
C ALA A 80 3.68 -15.06 7.42
N ASP A 81 4.11 -14.46 8.55
CA ASP A 81 3.62 -14.84 9.88
C ASP A 81 2.15 -14.44 10.06
N ILE A 82 1.75 -13.28 9.52
CA ILE A 82 0.37 -12.79 9.49
C ILE A 82 -0.51 -13.76 8.70
N ASP A 83 -0.09 -14.15 7.50
CA ASP A 83 -0.81 -15.12 6.68
C ASP A 83 -0.96 -16.47 7.39
N LYS A 84 0.16 -16.98 7.93
CA LYS A 84 0.17 -18.23 8.68
C LYS A 84 -0.77 -18.18 9.89
N ALA A 85 -0.72 -17.12 10.69
CA ALA A 85 -1.59 -16.99 11.87
C ALA A 85 -3.08 -17.01 11.48
N PHE A 86 -3.45 -16.31 10.41
CA PHE A 86 -4.82 -16.34 9.93
C PHE A 86 -5.20 -17.73 9.42
N ARG A 87 -4.35 -18.42 8.66
CA ARG A 87 -4.58 -19.82 8.22
C ARG A 87 -4.74 -20.79 9.39
N ASP A 88 -4.01 -20.59 10.47
CA ASP A 88 -4.10 -21.40 11.70
C ASP A 88 -5.36 -21.09 12.56
N GLY A 89 -6.25 -20.21 12.09
CA GLY A 89 -7.50 -19.89 12.78
C GLY A 89 -7.44 -18.69 13.73
N VAL A 90 -6.31 -17.96 13.79
CA VAL A 90 -6.15 -16.79 14.65
C VAL A 90 -6.87 -15.59 14.03
N GLY A 91 -7.64 -14.86 14.86
CA GLY A 91 -8.39 -13.66 14.47
C GLY A 91 -9.61 -13.90 13.60
N GLN A 92 -10.57 -12.98 13.65
CA GLN A 92 -11.74 -12.95 12.77
C GLN A 92 -11.43 -12.28 11.44
N TYR A 93 -10.54 -11.31 11.48
CA TYR A 93 -10.10 -10.56 10.30
C TYR A 93 -8.59 -10.51 10.21
N VAL A 94 -8.09 -10.28 9.01
CA VAL A 94 -6.68 -10.02 8.75
C VAL A 94 -6.52 -8.85 7.79
N GLN A 95 -5.51 -8.00 8.06
CA GLN A 95 -5.08 -6.94 7.16
C GLN A 95 -3.81 -7.36 6.42
N GLN A 96 -3.87 -7.46 5.09
CA GLN A 96 -2.76 -7.89 4.25
C GLN A 96 -2.74 -7.15 2.92
N GLN A 97 -1.57 -7.17 2.26
CA GLN A 97 -1.43 -6.79 0.85
C GLN A 97 -1.54 -8.01 -0.07
N GLY A 98 -1.92 -7.78 -1.32
CA GLY A 98 -1.83 -8.82 -2.34
C GLY A 98 -0.40 -9.36 -2.53
N PRO A 99 -0.26 -10.65 -2.87
CA PRO A 99 -1.33 -11.56 -3.27
C PRO A 99 -1.99 -12.36 -2.12
N PHE A 100 -1.61 -12.16 -0.86
CA PHE A 100 -2.11 -12.97 0.27
C PHE A 100 -3.65 -13.01 0.38
N PRO A 101 -4.40 -11.89 0.31
CA PRO A 101 -5.86 -11.91 0.38
C PRO A 101 -6.47 -12.76 -0.73
N GLN A 102 -5.98 -12.62 -1.96
CA GLN A 102 -6.48 -13.37 -3.10
C GLN A 102 -6.13 -14.86 -3.01
N GLN A 103 -4.98 -15.19 -2.39
CA GLN A 103 -4.61 -16.58 -2.12
C GLN A 103 -5.51 -17.19 -1.04
N LEU A 104 -5.82 -16.46 0.04
CA LEU A 104 -6.77 -16.92 1.07
C LEU A 104 -8.16 -17.19 0.49
N GLU A 105 -8.62 -16.37 -0.44
CA GLU A 105 -9.88 -16.63 -1.14
C GLU A 105 -9.81 -17.86 -2.07
N ALA A 106 -8.71 -18.02 -2.81
CA ALA A 106 -8.52 -19.18 -3.68
C ALA A 106 -8.47 -20.50 -2.88
N ASP A 107 -7.90 -20.46 -1.68
CA ASP A 107 -7.80 -21.60 -0.77
C ASP A 107 -9.09 -21.85 0.04
N GLY A 108 -10.10 -20.99 -0.08
CA GLY A 108 -11.36 -21.08 0.67
C GLY A 108 -11.22 -20.83 2.18
N ILE A 109 -10.18 -20.09 2.60
CA ILE A 109 -9.87 -19.81 4.02
C ILE A 109 -10.47 -18.47 4.48
N GLY A 110 -10.70 -17.54 3.56
CA GLY A 110 -11.26 -16.24 3.87
C GLY A 110 -11.82 -15.54 2.64
N HIS A 111 -12.44 -14.39 2.87
CA HIS A 111 -13.08 -13.56 1.85
C HIS A 111 -12.64 -12.10 2.02
N VAL A 112 -12.23 -11.46 0.95
CA VAL A 112 -11.96 -10.03 0.96
C VAL A 112 -13.28 -9.28 1.19
N VAL A 113 -13.36 -8.53 2.28
CA VAL A 113 -14.58 -7.80 2.68
C VAL A 113 -14.43 -6.29 2.55
N ALA A 114 -13.20 -5.76 2.57
CA ALA A 114 -12.95 -4.33 2.41
C ALA A 114 -11.53 -4.03 1.88
N GLN A 115 -11.36 -2.78 1.48
CA GLN A 115 -10.10 -2.19 1.03
C GLN A 115 -9.90 -0.86 1.74
N SER A 116 -8.68 -0.57 2.23
CA SER A 116 -8.39 0.68 2.95
C SER A 116 -8.30 1.89 2.00
N GLY A 117 -7.81 1.66 0.79
CA GLY A 117 -7.55 2.72 -0.19
C GLY A 117 -8.71 3.69 -0.43
N PRO A 118 -9.94 3.22 -0.68
CA PRO A 118 -11.10 4.09 -0.91
C PRO A 118 -11.44 5.02 0.26
N LEU A 119 -11.15 4.63 1.50
CA LEU A 119 -11.36 5.47 2.69
C LEU A 119 -10.32 6.56 2.82
N ILE A 120 -9.06 6.23 2.52
CA ILE A 120 -7.92 7.13 2.68
C ILE A 120 -7.86 8.10 1.51
N GLY A 121 -8.15 7.62 0.30
CA GLY A 121 -8.00 8.35 -0.94
C GLY A 121 -6.57 8.30 -1.50
N PRO A 122 -6.33 9.00 -2.63
CA PRO A 122 -4.99 9.10 -3.21
C PRO A 122 -3.96 9.64 -2.22
N CYS A 123 -2.91 8.85 -1.97
CA CYS A 123 -1.85 9.20 -1.01
C CYS A 123 -0.48 8.77 -1.51
N GLY A 124 0.57 9.39 -1.02
CA GLY A 124 1.96 9.01 -1.29
C GLY A 124 2.34 7.70 -0.63
N PHE A 125 1.71 6.58 -1.04
CA PHE A 125 1.84 5.30 -0.37
C PHE A 125 3.21 4.65 -0.56
N SER A 126 3.61 4.39 -1.79
CA SER A 126 4.91 3.81 -2.14
C SER A 126 5.59 4.63 -3.23
N SER A 127 6.89 4.86 -3.11
CA SER A 127 7.62 5.72 -4.04
C SER A 127 9.07 5.30 -4.23
N LEU A 128 9.66 5.69 -5.34
CA LEU A 128 11.07 5.56 -5.63
C LEU A 128 11.83 6.74 -5.02
N ALA A 129 13.00 6.45 -4.45
CA ALA A 129 13.89 7.46 -3.89
C ALA A 129 15.30 7.31 -4.45
N ALA A 130 15.98 8.44 -4.64
CA ALA A 130 17.37 8.49 -5.11
C ALA A 130 18.10 9.71 -4.57
N THR A 131 19.42 9.75 -4.74
CA THR A 131 20.21 10.95 -4.45
C THR A 131 19.93 12.04 -5.47
N ARG A 132 20.04 13.30 -5.05
CA ARG A 132 19.82 14.45 -5.95
C ARG A 132 20.78 14.44 -7.14
N ASP A 133 22.05 14.04 -6.90
CA ASP A 133 23.07 13.95 -7.96
C ASP A 133 22.70 12.90 -9.01
N TRP A 134 22.22 11.71 -8.57
CA TRP A 134 21.77 10.70 -9.52
C TRP A 134 20.60 11.16 -10.36
N LEU A 135 19.65 11.89 -9.77
CA LEU A 135 18.49 12.43 -10.51
C LEU A 135 18.89 13.42 -11.62
N GLY A 136 20.07 14.07 -11.53
CA GLY A 136 20.64 14.89 -12.60
C GLY A 136 21.29 14.12 -13.75
N SER A 137 21.40 12.78 -13.67
CA SER A 137 22.14 11.96 -14.63
C SER A 137 21.30 11.51 -15.83
N GLU A 138 21.99 11.17 -16.94
CA GLU A 138 21.36 10.53 -18.10
C GLU A 138 20.78 9.14 -17.76
N MET A 139 21.36 8.45 -16.76
CA MET A 139 20.83 7.18 -16.26
C MET A 139 19.44 7.36 -15.65
N ALA A 140 19.24 8.41 -14.85
CA ALA A 140 17.93 8.72 -14.25
C ALA A 140 16.88 8.98 -15.32
N LYS A 141 17.22 9.74 -16.36
CA LYS A 141 16.32 9.99 -17.50
C LYS A 141 15.96 8.70 -18.25
N ALA A 142 16.96 7.82 -18.49
CA ALA A 142 16.73 6.54 -19.15
C ALA A 142 15.83 5.63 -18.28
N PHE A 143 16.09 5.58 -16.97
CA PHE A 143 15.25 4.85 -16.02
C PHE A 143 13.81 5.35 -16.06
N LEU A 144 13.59 6.67 -16.02
CA LEU A 144 12.24 7.26 -16.01
C LEU A 144 11.49 7.01 -17.32
N ARG A 145 12.17 7.02 -18.47
CA ARG A 145 11.55 6.61 -19.74
C ARG A 145 11.00 5.18 -19.65
N ALA A 146 11.81 4.25 -19.14
CA ALA A 146 11.40 2.86 -18.97
C ALA A 146 10.26 2.73 -17.95
N TYR A 147 10.37 3.43 -16.83
CA TYR A 147 9.36 3.42 -15.77
C TYR A 147 8.01 3.97 -16.24
N ALA A 148 8.00 5.11 -16.93
CA ALA A 148 6.78 5.69 -17.48
C ALA A 148 6.13 4.79 -18.54
N LYS A 149 6.95 4.15 -19.40
CA LYS A 149 6.46 3.16 -20.36
C LYS A 149 5.83 1.96 -19.65
N THR A 150 6.47 1.46 -18.60
CA THR A 150 5.91 0.36 -17.79
C THR A 150 4.61 0.79 -17.13
N ARG A 151 4.52 2.02 -16.63
CA ARG A 151 3.30 2.55 -16.03
C ARG A 151 2.14 2.59 -17.04
N MET A 152 2.38 3.02 -18.26
CA MET A 152 1.38 2.98 -19.35
C MET A 152 0.93 1.55 -19.60
N TYR A 153 1.87 0.61 -19.79
CA TYR A 153 1.56 -0.80 -19.95
C TYR A 153 0.70 -1.36 -18.83
N MET A 154 1.03 -1.07 -17.56
CA MET A 154 0.27 -1.52 -16.39
C MET A 154 -1.18 -1.00 -16.40
N ASN A 155 -1.42 0.19 -16.94
CA ASN A 155 -2.76 0.75 -17.03
C ASN A 155 -3.55 0.18 -18.22
N GLU A 156 -2.90 -0.08 -19.35
CA GLU A 156 -3.56 -0.47 -20.60
C GLU A 156 -3.75 -1.99 -20.73
N ALA A 157 -2.73 -2.78 -20.36
CA ALA A 157 -2.73 -4.22 -20.56
C ALA A 157 -3.79 -4.92 -19.68
N PRO A 158 -4.38 -6.03 -20.18
CA PRO A 158 -5.25 -6.88 -19.36
C PRO A 158 -4.51 -7.45 -18.14
N ALA A 159 -5.21 -7.61 -17.02
CA ALA A 159 -4.62 -8.15 -15.78
C ALA A 159 -3.96 -9.52 -15.99
N ALA A 160 -4.54 -10.40 -16.81
CA ALA A 160 -3.98 -11.71 -17.09
C ALA A 160 -2.65 -11.64 -17.90
N GLU A 161 -2.49 -10.63 -18.76
CA GLU A 161 -1.23 -10.44 -19.50
C GLU A 161 -0.12 -9.97 -18.55
N ILE A 162 -0.45 -9.04 -17.66
CA ILE A 162 0.47 -8.55 -16.62
C ILE A 162 0.84 -9.71 -15.69
N ALA A 163 -0.14 -10.49 -15.22
CA ALA A 163 0.09 -11.66 -14.37
C ALA A 163 1.07 -12.65 -14.97
N ARG A 164 0.88 -13.01 -16.25
CA ARG A 164 1.77 -13.90 -16.97
C ARG A 164 3.20 -13.35 -17.05
N SER A 165 3.37 -12.05 -17.24
CA SER A 165 4.69 -11.41 -17.25
C SER A 165 5.35 -11.41 -15.86
N GLN A 166 4.57 -11.40 -14.79
CA GLN A 166 5.04 -11.39 -13.41
C GLN A 166 5.23 -12.81 -12.83
N GLN A 167 4.62 -13.84 -13.41
CA GLN A 167 4.66 -15.21 -12.91
C GLN A 167 6.08 -15.71 -12.56
N PRO A 168 7.14 -15.42 -13.31
CA PRO A 168 8.50 -15.85 -12.95
C PRO A 168 9.02 -15.28 -11.62
N TYR A 169 8.45 -14.17 -11.14
CA TYR A 169 8.82 -13.53 -9.88
C TYR A 169 7.95 -13.99 -8.70
N PHE A 170 6.88 -14.73 -8.99
CA PHE A 170 5.94 -15.29 -8.01
C PHE A 170 5.72 -16.78 -8.29
N PRO A 171 6.77 -17.62 -8.19
CA PRO A 171 6.71 -19.02 -8.61
C PRO A 171 5.72 -19.85 -7.79
N ASP A 172 5.45 -19.45 -6.54
CA ASP A 172 4.58 -20.17 -5.60
C ASP A 172 3.11 -19.69 -5.63
N ILE A 173 2.78 -18.73 -6.51
CA ILE A 173 1.43 -18.17 -6.65
C ILE A 173 0.88 -18.52 -8.03
N ASP A 174 -0.31 -19.10 -8.09
CA ASP A 174 -0.96 -19.42 -9.35
C ASP A 174 -1.24 -18.18 -10.20
N GLU A 175 -1.09 -18.27 -11.54
CA GLU A 175 -1.39 -17.18 -12.48
C GLU A 175 -2.81 -16.62 -12.28
N ALA A 176 -3.78 -17.46 -11.95
CA ALA A 176 -5.15 -17.04 -11.69
C ALA A 176 -5.26 -16.14 -10.45
N VAL A 177 -4.52 -16.45 -9.39
CA VAL A 177 -4.45 -15.63 -8.16
C VAL A 177 -3.75 -14.31 -8.43
N LEU A 178 -2.62 -14.32 -9.17
CA LEU A 178 -1.94 -13.10 -9.59
C LEU A 178 -2.84 -12.22 -10.47
N THR A 179 -3.58 -12.83 -11.41
CA THR A 179 -4.53 -12.12 -12.26
C THR A 179 -5.59 -11.41 -11.43
N LYS A 180 -6.17 -12.10 -10.45
CA LYS A 180 -7.18 -11.54 -9.53
C LYS A 180 -6.60 -10.40 -8.68
N CYS A 181 -5.39 -10.57 -8.17
CA CYS A 181 -4.67 -9.55 -7.40
C CYS A 181 -4.41 -8.29 -8.24
N ILE A 182 -3.91 -8.45 -9.45
CA ILE A 182 -3.60 -7.33 -10.36
C ILE A 182 -4.90 -6.61 -10.77
N ALA A 183 -5.97 -7.36 -11.07
CA ALA A 183 -7.28 -6.78 -11.38
C ALA A 183 -7.79 -5.90 -10.21
N ALA A 184 -7.73 -6.42 -8.97
CA ALA A 184 -8.13 -5.67 -7.79
C ALA A 184 -7.33 -4.37 -7.60
N TYR A 185 -6.02 -4.38 -7.85
CA TYR A 185 -5.18 -3.19 -7.78
C TYR A 185 -5.45 -2.20 -8.93
N LYS A 186 -5.79 -2.68 -10.12
CA LYS A 186 -6.23 -1.82 -11.25
C LYS A 186 -7.55 -1.15 -10.91
N ASP A 187 -8.51 -1.89 -10.38
CA ASP A 187 -9.83 -1.38 -9.99
C ASP A 187 -9.74 -0.33 -8.87
N LEU A 188 -8.78 -0.50 -7.95
CA LEU A 188 -8.45 0.50 -6.93
C LEU A 188 -7.84 1.78 -7.50
N GLY A 189 -7.35 1.79 -8.73
CA GLY A 189 -6.57 2.90 -9.27
C GLY A 189 -5.20 3.07 -8.62
N THR A 190 -4.61 1.99 -8.10
CA THR A 190 -3.33 1.98 -7.40
C THR A 190 -2.19 2.53 -8.25
N TRP A 191 -2.21 2.23 -9.55
CA TRP A 191 -1.21 2.62 -10.53
C TRP A 191 -1.73 3.73 -11.44
N THR A 192 -1.55 4.98 -11.00
CA THR A 192 -1.93 6.15 -11.79
C THR A 192 -1.15 6.23 -13.11
N PRO A 193 -1.69 6.86 -14.17
CA PRO A 193 -0.96 7.07 -15.43
C PRO A 193 0.27 7.97 -15.27
N HIS A 194 0.24 8.91 -14.34
CA HIS A 194 1.37 9.78 -14.02
C HIS A 194 2.36 9.11 -13.08
N VAL A 195 3.59 9.60 -13.05
CA VAL A 195 4.68 9.03 -12.22
C VAL A 195 5.12 9.96 -11.10
N GLU A 196 4.76 11.22 -11.13
CA GLU A 196 5.11 12.21 -10.10
C GLU A 196 4.34 11.98 -8.79
N ILE A 197 4.95 12.30 -7.67
CA ILE A 197 4.30 12.37 -6.36
C ILE A 197 3.61 13.72 -6.28
N THR A 198 2.29 13.74 -6.39
CA THR A 198 1.51 14.98 -6.30
C THR A 198 1.61 15.59 -4.91
N LYS A 199 1.51 16.92 -4.82
CA LYS A 199 1.45 17.58 -3.51
C LYS A 199 0.25 17.13 -2.70
N GLN A 200 -0.88 16.88 -3.35
CA GLN A 200 -2.08 16.39 -2.68
C GLN A 200 -1.85 15.00 -2.07
N ALA A 201 -1.30 14.04 -2.83
CA ALA A 201 -0.98 12.70 -2.32
C ALA A 201 0.06 12.76 -1.18
N TYR A 202 1.00 13.70 -1.26
CA TYR A 202 1.98 13.93 -0.20
C TYR A 202 1.32 14.46 1.09
N GLU A 203 0.38 15.40 1.01
CA GLU A 203 -0.33 15.91 2.20
C GLU A 203 -1.14 14.79 2.88
N VAL A 204 -1.80 13.92 2.11
CA VAL A 204 -2.56 12.79 2.69
C VAL A 204 -1.64 11.84 3.45
N ILE A 205 -0.45 11.52 2.95
CA ILE A 205 0.48 10.64 3.70
C ILE A 205 1.02 11.33 4.97
N LEU A 206 1.15 12.66 4.98
CA LEU A 206 1.46 13.39 6.20
C LEU A 206 0.32 13.29 7.21
N ASP A 207 -0.94 13.42 6.79
CA ASP A 207 -2.11 13.24 7.65
C ASP A 207 -2.11 11.85 8.32
N VAL A 208 -1.79 10.79 7.56
CA VAL A 208 -1.67 9.43 8.08
C VAL A 208 -0.62 9.34 9.18
N PHE A 209 0.60 9.84 8.95
CA PHE A 209 1.68 9.74 9.93
C PHE A 209 1.53 10.68 11.11
N GLU A 210 0.88 11.82 10.93
CA GLU A 210 0.51 12.73 12.01
C GLU A 210 -0.55 12.08 12.92
N HIS A 211 -1.60 11.51 12.34
CA HIS A 211 -2.62 10.75 13.07
C HIS A 211 -2.02 9.54 13.82
N PHE A 212 -1.07 8.85 13.20
CA PHE A 212 -0.37 7.73 13.84
C PHE A 212 0.58 8.17 14.96
N GLY A 213 0.94 9.46 15.04
CA GLY A 213 1.81 10.03 16.07
C GLY A 213 3.31 9.87 15.79
N THR A 214 3.70 9.45 14.59
CA THR A 214 5.13 9.33 14.19
C THR A 214 5.67 10.60 13.55
N LEU A 215 4.81 11.48 13.06
CA LEU A 215 5.16 12.77 12.49
C LEU A 215 4.96 13.85 13.55
N LYS A 216 6.06 14.47 14.00
CA LYS A 216 6.04 15.56 15.00
C LYS A 216 5.84 16.93 14.37
N GLU A 217 6.23 17.09 13.10
CA GLU A 217 6.25 18.33 12.34
C GLU A 217 5.98 18.01 10.87
N ARG A 218 5.17 18.84 10.23
CA ARG A 218 4.90 18.69 8.78
C ARG A 218 6.02 19.34 7.99
N TYR A 219 6.63 18.56 7.11
CA TYR A 219 7.69 19.04 6.20
C TYR A 219 7.07 19.38 4.85
N ARG A 220 7.60 20.41 4.21
CA ARG A 220 7.14 20.79 2.86
C ARG A 220 7.55 19.72 1.85
N TRP A 221 6.73 19.59 0.80
CA TRP A 221 6.96 18.64 -0.29
C TRP A 221 8.39 18.74 -0.86
N ASP A 222 8.91 19.94 -1.09
CA ASP A 222 10.22 20.20 -1.68
C ASP A 222 11.42 19.82 -0.79
N GLN A 223 11.18 19.56 0.48
CA GLN A 223 12.22 19.05 1.40
C GLN A 223 12.41 17.53 1.27
N ILE A 224 11.35 16.82 0.89
CA ILE A 224 11.29 15.34 0.84
C ILE A 224 11.22 14.85 -0.61
N CYS A 225 10.54 15.56 -1.49
CA CYS A 225 10.27 15.14 -2.86
C CYS A 225 10.99 16.05 -3.88
N MET A 226 11.18 15.48 -5.06
CA MET A 226 11.58 16.20 -6.29
C MET A 226 10.68 15.75 -7.44
N SER A 227 10.45 16.65 -8.40
CA SER A 227 9.84 16.24 -9.66
C SER A 227 10.73 15.23 -10.38
N PRO A 228 10.14 14.21 -11.02
CA PRO A 228 10.90 13.28 -11.84
C PRO A 228 11.71 14.03 -12.91
N PRO A 229 12.93 13.56 -13.24
CA PRO A 229 13.69 14.12 -14.36
C PRO A 229 12.86 14.10 -15.65
N THR A 230 12.92 15.19 -16.40
CA THR A 230 12.31 15.27 -17.74
C THR A 230 13.11 14.39 -18.73
N TYR A 231 12.44 13.59 -19.54
CA TYR A 231 13.03 12.63 -20.47
C TYR A 231 12.43 12.76 -21.87
#